data_c3fea52cfcff1ed76daec9dd726f198a
#
_entry.id   c3fea52cfcff1ed76daec9dd726f198a
#
_cell.length_a   1.000
_cell.length_b   1.000
_cell.length_c   1.000
_cell.angle_alpha   90.00
_cell.angle_beta   90.00
_cell.angle_gamma   90.00
#
_symmetry.space_group_name_H-M   'P 1'
#
loop_
_entity.id
_entity.type
_entity.pdbx_description
1 polymer ?
#
loop_
_entity_poly.entity_id
_entity_poly.type
_entity_poly.pdbx_seq_one_letter_code
_entity_poly.pdbx_strand_id
1 'polypeptide(L)'
;SNRVIMSPMFTNSAAPGGFVSKNTIKHYVDRARSGVGLIMTEHTSVSSHYIHAGLRLQISRDEHIDGFKKLIAAVHDEGCKVGLQIAHSIYGVGKKPHELTNEECYGIIDDFVAGARRAYEAGFDAIELHYAHTYTMADFISRRTNLRTDEFGGDIYGRMFMHLEILKKVRAIVGPDYPLFARISAEEFVLGGNTIVQSRIFAQELVKHGIDCMDVSAGVRFDDAPVKGYSDQRGKPTIEYPDGPNVYLAEEIKKCVDVPVVTVGKLGNPEFADNVIAEGRADMVALARPLIADPMWVRKAKDHRFDRITECLYCTECLYERHDPSAYVHCMRYTCQNACPANVEVPIYLDFARRGMYREAYQVIQNENPLVLTCGRVCNHLCENMCNRVKIDEPVAIRGIKRF
;
A
#
# COMPACT_ATOMS: atom_id res chain seq x y z
N SER A 1 8.95 9.05 -16.52
CA SER A 1 8.30 7.89 -15.85
C SER A 1 9.36 7.01 -15.23
N ASN A 2 8.99 6.27 -14.20
CA ASN A 2 9.85 5.28 -13.53
C ASN A 2 9.04 4.02 -13.24
N ARG A 3 9.69 3.01 -12.64
CA ARG A 3 9.09 1.70 -12.33
C ARG A 3 8.77 1.52 -10.85
N VAL A 4 8.56 2.62 -10.13
CA VAL A 4 8.20 2.60 -8.71
C VAL A 4 6.70 2.84 -8.56
N ILE A 5 6.03 1.93 -7.87
CA ILE A 5 4.61 2.02 -7.51
C ILE A 5 4.49 2.30 -6.01
N MET A 6 3.60 3.20 -5.60
CA MET A 6 3.15 3.25 -4.22
C MET A 6 2.21 2.07 -3.97
N SER A 7 2.62 1.13 -3.13
CA SER A 7 1.82 -0.04 -2.78
C SER A 7 0.56 0.34 -2.00
N PRO A 8 -0.58 -0.31 -2.23
CA PRO A 8 -1.80 -0.07 -1.47
C PRO A 8 -1.60 -0.40 0.00
N MET A 9 -1.94 0.56 0.85
CA MET A 9 -1.80 0.41 2.30
C MET A 9 -2.87 1.20 3.02
N PHE A 10 -3.51 0.57 3.98
CA PHE A 10 -4.52 1.20 4.81
C PHE A 10 -3.99 2.46 5.49
N THR A 11 -4.67 3.58 5.31
CA THR A 11 -4.24 4.90 5.79
C THR A 11 -4.97 5.38 7.04
N ASN A 12 -6.12 4.80 7.38
CA ASN A 12 -7.03 5.26 8.44
C ASN A 12 -7.44 6.74 8.30
N SER A 13 -7.47 7.24 7.06
CA SER A 13 -7.71 8.66 6.77
C SER A 13 -9.08 8.97 6.17
N ALA A 14 -9.91 7.96 5.91
CA ALA A 14 -11.25 8.16 5.38
C ALA A 14 -12.15 8.95 6.36
N ALA A 15 -13.11 9.69 5.82
CA ALA A 15 -14.19 10.24 6.61
C ALA A 15 -15.20 9.13 6.99
N PRO A 16 -16.05 9.36 8.02
CA PRO A 16 -17.10 8.43 8.38
C PRO A 16 -17.94 8.00 7.17
N GLY A 17 -18.27 6.72 7.09
CA GLY A 17 -18.99 6.13 5.95
C GLY A 17 -18.07 5.79 4.77
N GLY A 18 -16.77 5.87 4.93
CA GLY A 18 -15.79 5.48 3.91
C GLY A 18 -15.53 6.54 2.82
N PHE A 19 -15.94 7.77 3.06
CA PHE A 19 -15.72 8.88 2.12
C PHE A 19 -14.28 9.36 2.10
N VAL A 20 -13.85 9.89 0.97
CA VAL A 20 -12.55 10.56 0.82
C VAL A 20 -12.52 11.83 1.68
N SER A 21 -11.52 11.95 2.55
CA SER A 21 -11.29 13.12 3.39
C SER A 21 -10.19 14.04 2.84
N LYS A 22 -10.04 15.22 3.44
CA LYS A 22 -8.89 16.10 3.15
C LYS A 22 -7.55 15.43 3.49
N ASN A 23 -7.50 14.63 4.57
CA ASN A 23 -6.31 13.91 4.98
C ASN A 23 -5.97 12.79 3.97
N THR A 24 -6.99 12.11 3.42
CA THR A 24 -6.81 11.13 2.35
C THR A 24 -6.17 11.76 1.12
N ILE A 25 -6.70 12.90 0.65
CA ILE A 25 -6.15 13.64 -0.49
C ILE A 25 -4.71 14.06 -0.20
N LYS A 26 -4.47 14.70 0.95
CA LYS A 26 -3.11 15.13 1.34
C LYS A 26 -2.13 13.97 1.36
N HIS A 27 -2.51 12.82 1.92
CA HIS A 27 -1.65 11.63 2.00
C HIS A 27 -1.14 11.20 0.62
N TYR A 28 -2.00 11.17 -0.39
CA TYR A 28 -1.62 10.73 -1.74
C TYR A 28 -0.91 11.84 -2.53
N VAL A 29 -1.33 13.09 -2.40
CA VAL A 29 -0.68 14.25 -3.05
C VAL A 29 0.77 14.42 -2.58
N ASP A 30 1.04 14.31 -1.28
CA ASP A 30 2.41 14.41 -0.76
C ASP A 30 3.37 13.40 -1.41
N ARG A 31 2.87 12.23 -1.80
CA ARG A 31 3.66 11.19 -2.47
C ARG A 31 3.68 11.32 -3.99
N ALA A 32 2.62 11.84 -4.58
CA ALA A 32 2.59 12.17 -6.00
C ALA A 32 3.69 13.17 -6.37
N ARG A 33 3.93 14.18 -5.52
CA ARG A 33 5.01 15.17 -5.65
C ARG A 33 6.41 14.58 -5.72
N SER A 34 6.60 13.40 -5.19
CA SER A 34 7.90 12.71 -5.30
C SER A 34 8.19 12.19 -6.70
N GLY A 35 7.20 12.15 -7.58
CA GLY A 35 7.32 11.61 -8.92
C GLY A 35 7.22 10.08 -8.98
N VAL A 36 6.52 9.44 -8.02
CA VAL A 36 6.20 8.01 -8.10
C VAL A 36 5.44 7.71 -9.39
N GLY A 37 5.70 6.57 -10.03
CA GLY A 37 5.16 6.26 -11.35
C GLY A 37 3.65 6.00 -11.35
N LEU A 38 3.17 5.32 -10.33
CA LEU A 38 1.76 5.02 -10.09
C LEU A 38 1.49 4.96 -8.58
N ILE A 39 0.43 5.60 -8.13
CA ILE A 39 -0.12 5.40 -6.79
C ILE A 39 -1.24 4.37 -6.88
N MET A 40 -1.08 3.20 -6.24
CA MET A 40 -2.20 2.32 -5.96
C MET A 40 -2.74 2.71 -4.58
N THR A 41 -3.98 3.21 -4.54
CA THR A 41 -4.59 3.64 -3.28
C THR A 41 -4.92 2.45 -2.38
N GLU A 42 -5.15 2.72 -1.10
CA GLU A 42 -5.46 1.68 -0.11
C GLU A 42 -6.61 0.77 -0.57
N HIS A 43 -6.62 -0.47 -0.06
CA HIS A 43 -7.72 -1.39 -0.29
C HIS A 43 -9.06 -0.77 0.14
N THR A 44 -9.90 -0.54 -0.84
CA THR A 44 -11.18 0.15 -0.74
C THR A 44 -12.31 -0.87 -0.77
N SER A 45 -13.20 -0.85 0.22
CA SER A 45 -14.26 -1.84 0.33
C SER A 45 -15.33 -1.64 -0.75
N VAL A 46 -15.64 -2.72 -1.47
CA VAL A 46 -16.74 -2.76 -2.44
C VAL A 46 -18.10 -3.00 -1.78
N SER A 47 -18.12 -3.46 -0.53
CA SER A 47 -19.31 -3.74 0.25
C SER A 47 -19.45 -2.83 1.45
N SER A 48 -20.68 -2.46 1.80
CA SER A 48 -20.97 -1.72 3.05
C SER A 48 -21.11 -2.63 4.27
N HIS A 49 -21.26 -3.94 4.07
CA HIS A 49 -21.49 -4.94 5.12
C HIS A 49 -20.21 -5.70 5.51
N TYR A 50 -19.37 -5.99 4.53
CA TYR A 50 -18.16 -6.80 4.70
C TYR A 50 -16.91 -5.92 4.77
N ILE A 51 -16.80 -5.11 5.85
CA ILE A 51 -15.69 -4.18 6.08
C ILE A 51 -14.90 -4.54 7.33
N HIS A 52 -13.59 -4.32 7.26
CA HIS A 52 -12.73 -4.32 8.43
C HIS A 52 -12.97 -3.08 9.29
N ALA A 53 -12.60 -3.15 10.57
CA ALA A 53 -12.62 -1.99 11.47
C ALA A 53 -11.69 -0.85 10.99
N GLY A 54 -11.93 0.36 11.47
CA GLY A 54 -11.19 1.57 11.15
C GLY A 54 -11.85 2.44 10.07
N LEU A 55 -11.29 3.63 9.87
CA LEU A 55 -11.75 4.58 8.85
C LEU A 55 -11.18 4.20 7.48
N ARG A 56 -11.89 3.32 6.78
CA ARG A 56 -11.50 2.77 5.47
C ARG A 56 -12.27 3.43 4.36
N LEU A 57 -11.61 3.63 3.23
CA LEU A 57 -12.29 4.02 2.01
C LEU A 57 -13.26 2.94 1.57
N GLN A 58 -14.40 3.38 1.03
CA GLN A 58 -15.42 2.52 0.42
C GLN A 58 -15.76 3.02 -0.98
N ILE A 59 -16.15 2.09 -1.83
CA ILE A 59 -16.71 2.34 -3.15
C ILE A 59 -17.99 1.51 -3.36
N SER A 60 -18.67 1.25 -2.25
CA SER A 60 -19.88 0.41 -2.18
C SER A 60 -21.14 1.12 -2.69
N ARG A 61 -21.11 2.44 -2.85
CA ARG A 61 -22.25 3.27 -3.28
C ARG A 61 -21.80 4.36 -4.25
N ASP A 62 -22.73 4.85 -5.08
CA ASP A 62 -22.42 5.86 -6.10
C ASP A 62 -22.02 7.23 -5.49
N GLU A 63 -22.48 7.54 -4.28
CA GLU A 63 -22.12 8.77 -3.55
C GLU A 63 -20.62 8.87 -3.22
N HIS A 64 -19.87 7.77 -3.26
CA HIS A 64 -18.42 7.78 -3.07
C HIS A 64 -17.66 8.34 -4.28
N ILE A 65 -18.25 8.29 -5.49
CA ILE A 65 -17.58 8.63 -6.76
C ILE A 65 -17.03 10.07 -6.73
N ASP A 66 -17.80 11.05 -6.27
CA ASP A 66 -17.38 12.46 -6.29
C ASP A 66 -16.18 12.75 -5.39
N GLY A 67 -16.06 12.03 -4.27
CA GLY A 67 -14.88 12.11 -3.40
C GLY A 67 -13.63 11.61 -4.12
N PHE A 68 -13.74 10.49 -4.83
CA PHE A 68 -12.64 9.93 -5.61
C PHE A 68 -12.27 10.80 -6.79
N LYS A 69 -13.21 11.42 -7.50
CA LYS A 69 -12.90 12.39 -8.56
C LYS A 69 -12.02 13.52 -8.06
N LYS A 70 -12.28 14.07 -6.87
CA LYS A 70 -11.46 15.12 -6.25
C LYS A 70 -10.06 14.63 -5.90
N LEU A 71 -9.93 13.41 -5.39
CA LEU A 71 -8.64 12.80 -5.09
C LEU A 71 -7.83 12.57 -6.37
N ILE A 72 -8.46 12.01 -7.41
CA ILE A 72 -7.83 11.73 -8.70
C ILE A 72 -7.32 13.03 -9.34
N ALA A 73 -8.16 14.07 -9.40
CA ALA A 73 -7.76 15.38 -9.94
C ALA A 73 -6.55 15.94 -9.19
N ALA A 74 -6.55 15.91 -7.85
CA ALA A 74 -5.44 16.43 -7.06
C ALA A 74 -4.13 15.63 -7.24
N VAL A 75 -4.19 14.32 -7.49
CA VAL A 75 -3.02 13.50 -7.80
C VAL A 75 -2.54 13.73 -9.23
N HIS A 76 -3.46 13.86 -10.19
CA HIS A 76 -3.15 14.18 -11.58
C HIS A 76 -2.52 15.58 -11.73
N ASP A 77 -2.93 16.58 -10.94
CA ASP A 77 -2.32 17.92 -10.91
C ASP A 77 -0.82 17.88 -10.56
N GLU A 78 -0.38 16.87 -9.81
CA GLU A 78 1.04 16.61 -9.52
C GLU A 78 1.73 15.72 -10.60
N GLY A 79 1.04 15.41 -11.70
CA GLY A 79 1.56 14.61 -12.81
C GLY A 79 1.70 13.11 -12.54
N CYS A 80 1.04 12.60 -11.51
CA CYS A 80 1.10 11.19 -11.13
C CYS A 80 -0.17 10.43 -11.54
N LYS A 81 -0.01 9.17 -11.97
CA LYS A 81 -1.11 8.24 -12.22
C LYS A 81 -1.64 7.64 -10.91
N VAL A 82 -2.95 7.34 -10.87
CA VAL A 82 -3.58 6.79 -9.67
C VAL A 82 -4.54 5.65 -10.01
N GLY A 83 -4.33 4.50 -9.34
CA GLY A 83 -5.19 3.33 -9.39
C GLY A 83 -5.91 3.10 -8.06
N LEU A 84 -6.96 2.31 -8.09
CA LEU A 84 -7.73 1.90 -6.93
C LEU A 84 -7.59 0.40 -6.67
N GLN A 85 -7.13 0.01 -5.47
CA GLN A 85 -7.27 -1.37 -5.04
C GLN A 85 -8.67 -1.59 -4.46
N ILE A 86 -9.43 -2.52 -5.04
CA ILE A 86 -10.76 -2.90 -4.53
C ILE A 86 -10.69 -4.23 -3.78
N ALA A 87 -11.43 -4.31 -2.66
CA ALA A 87 -11.38 -5.45 -1.74
C ALA A 87 -12.73 -5.74 -1.09
N HIS A 88 -12.89 -6.98 -0.63
CA HIS A 88 -14.02 -7.47 0.15
C HIS A 88 -13.52 -8.31 1.32
N SER A 89 -14.18 -8.26 2.48
CA SER A 89 -13.67 -8.95 3.67
C SER A 89 -14.75 -9.67 4.48
N ILE A 90 -14.97 -10.95 4.22
CA ILE A 90 -15.79 -11.80 5.08
C ILE A 90 -15.18 -12.02 6.46
N TYR A 91 -13.86 -11.89 6.59
CA TYR A 91 -13.17 -11.95 7.88
C TYR A 91 -13.66 -10.85 8.85
N GLY A 92 -14.02 -9.68 8.33
CA GLY A 92 -14.55 -8.57 9.15
C GLY A 92 -15.85 -8.90 9.88
N VAL A 93 -16.59 -9.91 9.43
CA VAL A 93 -17.84 -10.44 10.04
C VAL A 93 -17.65 -11.85 10.59
N GLY A 94 -16.41 -12.38 10.65
CA GLY A 94 -16.09 -13.68 11.22
C GLY A 94 -16.53 -14.89 10.39
N LYS A 95 -16.84 -14.73 9.10
CA LYS A 95 -17.24 -15.84 8.22
C LYS A 95 -16.06 -16.49 7.49
N LYS A 96 -16.24 -17.76 7.11
CA LYS A 96 -15.35 -18.53 6.25
C LYS A 96 -16.03 -18.84 4.92
N PRO A 97 -15.31 -19.16 3.82
CA PRO A 97 -15.91 -19.48 2.52
C PRO A 97 -17.02 -20.53 2.55
N HIS A 98 -16.84 -21.60 3.34
CA HIS A 98 -17.79 -22.72 3.44
C HIS A 98 -19.05 -22.40 4.27
N GLU A 99 -19.07 -21.26 4.97
CA GLU A 99 -20.23 -20.77 5.73
C GLU A 99 -21.13 -19.83 4.90
N LEU A 100 -20.70 -19.50 3.69
CA LEU A 100 -21.49 -18.69 2.75
C LEU A 100 -22.40 -19.56 1.89
N THR A 101 -23.59 -19.06 1.61
CA THR A 101 -24.46 -19.64 0.58
C THR A 101 -23.93 -19.30 -0.82
N ASN A 102 -24.40 -20.02 -1.85
CA ASN A 102 -24.05 -19.68 -3.24
C ASN A 102 -24.57 -18.28 -3.63
N GLU A 103 -25.76 -17.90 -3.14
CA GLU A 103 -26.32 -16.56 -3.35
C GLU A 103 -25.41 -15.47 -2.76
N GLU A 104 -24.89 -15.66 -1.54
CA GLU A 104 -23.91 -14.73 -0.94
C GLU A 104 -22.62 -14.68 -1.78
N CYS A 105 -22.14 -15.80 -2.33
CA CYS A 105 -20.98 -15.85 -3.20
C CYS A 105 -21.19 -15.05 -4.50
N TYR A 106 -22.35 -15.21 -5.15
CA TYR A 106 -22.70 -14.39 -6.31
C TYR A 106 -22.88 -12.91 -5.97
N GLY A 107 -23.44 -12.59 -4.79
CA GLY A 107 -23.51 -11.22 -4.27
C GLY A 107 -22.14 -10.57 -4.11
N ILE A 108 -21.13 -11.32 -3.67
CA ILE A 108 -19.74 -10.84 -3.59
C ILE A 108 -19.19 -10.52 -4.99
N ILE A 109 -19.45 -11.38 -5.98
CA ILE A 109 -19.06 -11.10 -7.37
C ILE A 109 -19.69 -9.78 -7.86
N ASP A 110 -20.98 -9.58 -7.59
CA ASP A 110 -21.70 -8.38 -8.02
C ASP A 110 -21.20 -7.11 -7.28
N ASP A 111 -20.82 -7.21 -5.99
CA ASP A 111 -20.19 -6.13 -5.24
C ASP A 111 -18.86 -5.69 -5.89
N PHE A 112 -18.00 -6.64 -6.29
CA PHE A 112 -16.75 -6.33 -7.00
C PHE A 112 -17.01 -5.66 -8.36
N VAL A 113 -17.96 -6.16 -9.12
CA VAL A 113 -18.33 -5.62 -10.44
C VAL A 113 -18.87 -4.20 -10.31
N ALA A 114 -19.75 -3.95 -9.34
CA ALA A 114 -20.29 -2.63 -9.07
C ALA A 114 -19.20 -1.66 -8.56
N GLY A 115 -18.30 -2.13 -7.70
CA GLY A 115 -17.14 -1.36 -7.23
C GLY A 115 -16.19 -0.96 -8.36
N ALA A 116 -15.89 -1.91 -9.27
CA ALA A 116 -15.05 -1.66 -10.44
C ALA A 116 -15.71 -0.65 -11.41
N ARG A 117 -17.02 -0.76 -11.66
CA ARG A 117 -17.78 0.24 -12.44
C ARG A 117 -17.61 1.63 -11.87
N ARG A 118 -17.82 1.79 -10.55
CA ARG A 118 -17.67 3.10 -9.88
C ARG A 118 -16.25 3.64 -9.95
N ALA A 119 -15.25 2.77 -9.81
CA ALA A 119 -13.84 3.15 -9.95
C ALA A 119 -13.54 3.67 -11.36
N TYR A 120 -14.03 2.98 -12.38
CA TYR A 120 -13.92 3.40 -13.78
C TYR A 120 -14.62 4.75 -14.03
N GLU A 121 -15.86 4.91 -13.55
CA GLU A 121 -16.63 6.18 -13.65
C GLU A 121 -16.00 7.34 -12.87
N ALA A 122 -15.30 7.05 -11.77
CA ALA A 122 -14.54 8.04 -11.02
C ALA A 122 -13.31 8.55 -11.80
N GLY A 123 -12.79 7.78 -12.76
CA GLY A 123 -11.67 8.16 -13.61
C GLY A 123 -10.31 7.68 -13.10
N PHE A 124 -10.24 6.62 -12.31
CA PHE A 124 -8.97 5.98 -11.97
C PHE A 124 -8.24 5.47 -13.22
N ASP A 125 -6.90 5.57 -13.24
CA ASP A 125 -6.06 5.11 -14.35
C ASP A 125 -5.91 3.57 -14.39
N ALA A 126 -6.17 2.89 -13.28
CA ALA A 126 -6.10 1.43 -13.14
C ALA A 126 -6.99 0.93 -12.00
N ILE A 127 -7.37 -0.33 -12.05
CA ILE A 127 -8.01 -1.04 -10.93
C ILE A 127 -7.15 -2.23 -10.56
N GLU A 128 -6.93 -2.43 -9.25
CA GLU A 128 -6.28 -3.61 -8.71
C GLU A 128 -7.27 -4.46 -7.92
N LEU A 129 -7.40 -5.71 -8.34
CA LEU A 129 -8.21 -6.72 -7.66
C LEU A 129 -7.40 -7.32 -6.51
N HIS A 130 -7.88 -7.14 -5.27
CA HIS A 130 -7.16 -7.61 -4.07
C HIS A 130 -7.46 -9.08 -3.78
N TYR A 131 -6.58 -9.97 -4.20
CA TYR A 131 -6.66 -11.41 -4.06
C TYR A 131 -5.61 -11.98 -3.07
N ALA A 132 -5.23 -11.17 -2.08
CA ALA A 132 -4.16 -11.48 -1.12
C ALA A 132 -4.58 -11.24 0.35
N HIS A 133 -3.73 -11.65 1.30
CA HIS A 133 -3.69 -11.21 2.70
C HIS A 133 -4.95 -11.48 3.54
N THR A 134 -5.57 -12.67 3.40
CA THR A 134 -6.76 -13.06 4.19
C THR A 134 -7.99 -12.16 3.94
N TYR A 135 -8.05 -11.51 2.78
CA TYR A 135 -9.30 -10.94 2.29
C TYR A 135 -10.13 -12.02 1.61
N THR A 136 -11.41 -11.78 1.40
CA THR A 136 -12.35 -12.80 0.88
C THR A 136 -11.80 -13.59 -0.28
N MET A 137 -11.21 -12.92 -1.26
CA MET A 137 -10.70 -13.60 -2.45
C MET A 137 -9.48 -14.48 -2.14
N ALA A 138 -8.60 -14.05 -1.22
CA ALA A 138 -7.51 -14.89 -0.75
C ALA A 138 -8.01 -16.13 0.00
N ASP A 139 -9.08 -15.99 0.78
CA ASP A 139 -9.69 -17.12 1.47
C ASP A 139 -10.34 -18.11 0.49
N PHE A 140 -10.93 -17.64 -0.61
CA PHE A 140 -11.53 -18.52 -1.63
C PHE A 140 -10.49 -19.29 -2.44
N ILE A 141 -9.33 -18.69 -2.77
CA ILE A 141 -8.29 -19.41 -3.51
C ILE A 141 -7.48 -20.36 -2.59
N SER A 142 -7.41 -20.08 -1.28
CA SER A 142 -6.64 -20.90 -0.33
C SER A 142 -7.29 -22.26 -0.11
N ARG A 143 -6.52 -23.34 -0.35
CA ARG A 143 -6.97 -24.72 -0.04
C ARG A 143 -7.12 -24.96 1.46
N ARG A 144 -6.55 -24.11 2.32
CA ARG A 144 -6.66 -24.21 3.76
C ARG A 144 -8.00 -23.68 4.28
N THR A 145 -8.47 -22.56 3.75
CA THR A 145 -9.68 -21.88 4.22
C THR A 145 -10.92 -22.23 3.41
N ASN A 146 -10.75 -22.51 2.13
CA ASN A 146 -11.87 -22.90 1.26
C ASN A 146 -12.09 -24.42 1.30
N LEU A 147 -13.05 -24.82 2.12
CA LEU A 147 -13.46 -26.23 2.30
C LEU A 147 -14.74 -26.57 1.50
N ARG A 148 -15.14 -25.72 0.57
CA ARG A 148 -16.33 -25.95 -0.28
C ARG A 148 -16.11 -27.10 -1.27
N THR A 149 -17.20 -27.75 -1.62
CA THR A 149 -17.24 -28.88 -2.58
C THR A 149 -18.10 -28.60 -3.80
N ASP A 150 -18.65 -27.39 -3.90
CA ASP A 150 -19.42 -26.89 -5.04
C ASP A 150 -18.53 -26.14 -6.05
N GLU A 151 -19.14 -25.38 -6.98
CA GLU A 151 -18.42 -24.64 -8.01
C GLU A 151 -17.41 -23.61 -7.50
N PHE A 152 -17.54 -23.16 -6.24
CA PHE A 152 -16.65 -22.19 -5.60
C PHE A 152 -15.49 -22.85 -4.83
N GLY A 153 -15.34 -24.18 -4.88
CA GLY A 153 -14.37 -24.92 -4.07
C GLY A 153 -13.79 -26.16 -4.76
N GLY A 154 -13.32 -27.12 -3.97
CA GLY A 154 -12.69 -28.33 -4.48
C GLY A 154 -11.26 -28.14 -4.97
N ASP A 155 -10.99 -28.40 -6.25
CA ASP A 155 -9.67 -28.24 -6.82
C ASP A 155 -9.28 -26.76 -7.04
N ILE A 156 -8.12 -26.51 -7.62
CA ILE A 156 -7.61 -25.14 -7.84
C ILE A 156 -8.55 -24.35 -8.79
N TYR A 157 -9.16 -25.01 -9.77
CA TYR A 157 -10.03 -24.36 -10.75
C TYR A 157 -11.37 -23.95 -10.14
N GLY A 158 -11.99 -24.80 -9.32
CA GLY A 158 -13.18 -24.43 -8.58
C GLY A 158 -12.88 -23.29 -7.56
N ARG A 159 -11.75 -23.34 -6.85
CA ARG A 159 -11.38 -22.27 -5.93
C ARG A 159 -11.09 -20.93 -6.62
N MET A 160 -10.66 -20.90 -7.88
CA MET A 160 -10.47 -19.64 -8.63
C MET A 160 -11.71 -19.20 -9.41
N PHE A 161 -12.81 -19.97 -9.44
CA PHE A 161 -14.01 -19.67 -10.20
C PHE A 161 -14.52 -18.24 -9.95
N MET A 162 -14.69 -17.86 -8.67
CA MET A 162 -15.15 -16.51 -8.30
C MET A 162 -14.23 -15.40 -8.84
N HIS A 163 -12.91 -15.61 -8.79
CA HIS A 163 -11.91 -14.64 -9.27
C HIS A 163 -12.04 -14.41 -10.77
N LEU A 164 -12.21 -15.50 -11.53
CA LEU A 164 -12.33 -15.44 -12.99
C LEU A 164 -13.68 -14.83 -13.42
N GLU A 165 -14.77 -15.13 -12.71
CA GLU A 165 -16.08 -14.51 -12.99
C GLU A 165 -16.08 -13.00 -12.69
N ILE A 166 -15.46 -12.56 -11.59
CA ILE A 166 -15.24 -11.13 -11.31
C ILE A 166 -14.45 -10.49 -12.46
N LEU A 167 -13.30 -11.07 -12.82
CA LEU A 167 -12.42 -10.53 -13.85
C LEU A 167 -13.12 -10.41 -15.20
N LYS A 168 -13.83 -11.45 -15.64
CA LYS A 168 -14.61 -11.47 -16.87
C LYS A 168 -15.66 -10.35 -16.90
N LYS A 169 -16.43 -10.20 -15.82
CA LYS A 169 -17.49 -9.17 -15.73
C LYS A 169 -16.87 -7.76 -15.64
N VAL A 170 -15.79 -7.58 -14.90
CA VAL A 170 -15.08 -6.28 -14.81
C VAL A 170 -14.50 -5.90 -16.18
N ARG A 171 -13.83 -6.84 -16.86
CA ARG A 171 -13.28 -6.60 -18.22
C ARG A 171 -14.36 -6.19 -19.22
N ALA A 172 -15.56 -6.76 -19.12
CA ALA A 172 -16.69 -6.37 -19.96
C ALA A 172 -17.15 -4.92 -19.74
N ILE A 173 -16.92 -4.33 -18.54
CA ILE A 173 -17.26 -2.94 -18.22
C ILE A 173 -16.17 -1.99 -18.68
N VAL A 174 -14.90 -2.29 -18.34
CA VAL A 174 -13.80 -1.34 -18.54
C VAL A 174 -13.19 -1.42 -19.94
N GLY A 175 -13.48 -2.46 -20.71
CA GLY A 175 -12.93 -2.70 -22.05
C GLY A 175 -11.54 -3.37 -22.02
N PRO A 176 -10.98 -3.71 -23.21
CA PRO A 176 -9.77 -4.52 -23.31
C PRO A 176 -8.50 -3.75 -22.92
N ASP A 177 -8.47 -2.44 -23.10
CA ASP A 177 -7.25 -1.61 -22.96
C ASP A 177 -7.10 -0.95 -21.57
N TYR A 178 -8.09 -1.08 -20.70
CA TYR A 178 -8.04 -0.48 -19.37
C TYR A 178 -7.18 -1.33 -18.43
N PRO A 179 -6.16 -0.76 -17.75
CA PRO A 179 -5.22 -1.50 -16.93
C PRO A 179 -5.90 -2.18 -15.73
N LEU A 180 -5.87 -3.52 -15.70
CA LEU A 180 -6.31 -4.34 -14.57
C LEU A 180 -5.12 -5.05 -13.94
N PHE A 181 -4.94 -4.83 -12.65
CA PHE A 181 -3.94 -5.48 -11.82
C PHE A 181 -4.59 -6.55 -10.95
N ALA A 182 -3.84 -7.60 -10.62
CA ALA A 182 -4.22 -8.54 -9.57
C ALA A 182 -3.10 -8.63 -8.54
N ARG A 183 -3.43 -8.36 -7.27
CA ARG A 183 -2.51 -8.58 -6.15
C ARG A 183 -2.77 -9.94 -5.53
N ILE A 184 -1.74 -10.80 -5.51
CA ILE A 184 -1.82 -12.15 -4.96
C ILE A 184 -0.84 -12.37 -3.80
N SER A 185 -1.17 -13.29 -2.87
CA SER A 185 -0.21 -13.90 -1.97
C SER A 185 0.39 -15.12 -2.68
N ALA A 186 1.58 -14.96 -3.29
CA ALA A 186 2.18 -16.02 -4.08
C ALA A 186 2.58 -17.25 -3.25
N GLU A 187 2.76 -17.07 -1.95
CA GLU A 187 2.91 -18.16 -0.98
C GLU A 187 2.29 -17.75 0.37
N GLU A 188 1.53 -18.65 0.98
CA GLU A 188 0.82 -18.37 2.22
C GLU A 188 1.68 -18.60 3.47
N PHE A 189 2.78 -19.37 3.36
CA PHE A 189 3.69 -19.71 4.47
C PHE A 189 2.99 -20.31 5.70
N VAL A 190 1.96 -21.10 5.46
CA VAL A 190 1.23 -21.87 6.48
C VAL A 190 1.02 -23.31 6.03
N LEU A 191 0.99 -24.22 6.99
CA LEU A 191 0.75 -25.63 6.70
C LEU A 191 -0.64 -25.81 6.06
N GLY A 192 -0.69 -26.50 4.94
CA GLY A 192 -1.94 -26.71 4.17
C GLY A 192 -2.35 -25.54 3.29
N GLY A 193 -1.66 -24.40 3.36
CA GLY A 193 -1.91 -23.25 2.47
C GLY A 193 -1.40 -23.44 1.05
N ASN A 194 -1.66 -22.46 0.20
CA ASN A 194 -1.12 -22.43 -1.15
C ASN A 194 0.38 -22.13 -1.12
N THR A 195 1.10 -22.77 -2.04
CA THR A 195 2.52 -22.53 -2.31
C THR A 195 2.68 -21.86 -3.67
N ILE A 196 3.89 -21.47 -4.01
CA ILE A 196 4.22 -20.88 -5.33
C ILE A 196 3.75 -21.76 -6.51
N VAL A 197 3.64 -23.08 -6.32
CA VAL A 197 3.18 -24.01 -7.38
C VAL A 197 1.71 -23.71 -7.77
N GLN A 198 0.81 -23.59 -6.79
CA GLN A 198 -0.60 -23.24 -7.05
C GLN A 198 -0.71 -21.81 -7.55
N SER A 199 0.09 -20.90 -7.02
CA SER A 199 0.04 -19.48 -7.40
C SER A 199 0.50 -19.24 -8.84
N ARG A 200 1.42 -20.04 -9.38
CA ARG A 200 1.80 -20.00 -10.81
C ARG A 200 0.62 -20.38 -11.71
N ILE A 201 -0.12 -21.44 -11.37
CA ILE A 201 -1.34 -21.83 -12.12
C ILE A 201 -2.37 -20.70 -12.05
N PHE A 202 -2.59 -20.15 -10.85
CA PHE A 202 -3.55 -19.07 -10.65
C PHE A 202 -3.17 -17.81 -11.46
N ALA A 203 -1.90 -17.40 -11.43
CA ALA A 203 -1.42 -16.25 -12.19
C ALA A 203 -1.61 -16.44 -13.70
N GLN A 204 -1.29 -17.63 -14.24
CA GLN A 204 -1.50 -17.95 -15.66
C GLN A 204 -2.97 -17.84 -16.06
N GLU A 205 -3.88 -18.37 -15.24
CA GLU A 205 -5.32 -18.27 -15.55
C GLU A 205 -5.83 -16.82 -15.44
N LEU A 206 -5.36 -16.04 -14.46
CA LEU A 206 -5.70 -14.62 -14.37
C LEU A 206 -5.27 -13.84 -15.61
N VAL A 207 -4.03 -14.03 -16.07
CA VAL A 207 -3.50 -13.36 -17.28
C VAL A 207 -4.28 -13.78 -18.53
N LYS A 208 -4.52 -15.07 -18.70
CA LYS A 208 -5.32 -15.61 -19.80
C LYS A 208 -6.74 -15.00 -19.87
N HIS A 209 -7.30 -14.61 -18.72
CA HIS A 209 -8.63 -13.99 -18.62
C HIS A 209 -8.58 -12.47 -18.59
N GLY A 210 -7.41 -11.84 -18.79
CA GLY A 210 -7.31 -10.40 -19.05
C GLY A 210 -6.77 -9.56 -17.89
N ILE A 211 -5.95 -10.10 -16.99
CA ILE A 211 -5.11 -9.31 -16.10
C ILE A 211 -3.90 -8.78 -16.89
N ASP A 212 -3.61 -7.50 -16.76
CA ASP A 212 -2.53 -6.81 -17.48
C ASP A 212 -1.25 -6.66 -16.63
N CYS A 213 -1.35 -6.86 -15.32
CA CYS A 213 -0.19 -6.75 -14.41
C CYS A 213 -0.41 -7.56 -13.13
N MET A 214 0.61 -8.31 -12.73
CA MET A 214 0.60 -9.09 -11.47
C MET A 214 1.36 -8.34 -10.38
N ASP A 215 0.70 -8.02 -9.25
CA ASP A 215 1.34 -7.53 -8.03
C ASP A 215 1.55 -8.68 -7.05
N VAL A 216 2.81 -9.07 -6.88
CA VAL A 216 3.20 -10.28 -6.15
C VAL A 216 3.61 -9.95 -4.73
N SER A 217 2.75 -10.30 -3.80
CA SER A 217 2.97 -10.25 -2.36
C SER A 217 3.07 -11.67 -1.77
N ALA A 218 3.07 -11.78 -0.45
CA ALA A 218 3.20 -13.05 0.25
C ALA A 218 2.50 -13.02 1.61
N GLY A 219 2.24 -14.20 2.14
CA GLY A 219 1.71 -14.36 3.48
C GLY A 219 0.22 -14.09 3.62
N VAL A 220 -0.31 -14.55 4.71
CA VAL A 220 -1.71 -14.43 5.13
C VAL A 220 -1.78 -14.27 6.65
N ARG A 221 -2.93 -13.88 7.16
CA ARG A 221 -3.16 -13.72 8.61
C ARG A 221 -3.98 -14.89 9.11
N PHE A 222 -3.32 -15.80 9.84
CA PHE A 222 -3.99 -16.89 10.56
C PHE A 222 -3.57 -16.87 12.03
N ASP A 223 -4.55 -16.87 12.93
CA ASP A 223 -4.29 -16.86 14.37
C ASP A 223 -3.80 -18.23 14.87
N ASP A 224 -4.06 -19.29 14.09
CA ASP A 224 -3.71 -20.68 14.40
C ASP A 224 -2.45 -21.19 13.67
N ALA A 225 -1.67 -20.30 13.07
CA ALA A 225 -0.40 -20.69 12.43
C ALA A 225 0.57 -21.29 13.45
N PRO A 226 1.29 -22.38 13.10
CA PRO A 226 2.24 -23.05 14.02
C PRO A 226 3.31 -22.11 14.59
N VAL A 227 3.73 -21.13 13.78
CA VAL A 227 4.61 -20.04 14.22
C VAL A 227 3.81 -18.76 14.12
N LYS A 228 3.35 -18.26 15.26
CA LYS A 228 2.52 -17.05 15.32
C LYS A 228 3.22 -15.88 14.67
N GLY A 229 2.54 -15.20 13.75
CA GLY A 229 3.04 -14.03 13.05
C GLY A 229 3.98 -14.32 11.88
N TYR A 230 4.49 -15.54 11.66
CA TYR A 230 5.44 -15.82 10.58
C TYR A 230 4.88 -15.49 9.20
N SER A 231 3.69 -15.99 8.88
CA SER A 231 3.04 -15.72 7.59
C SER A 231 2.62 -14.24 7.43
N ASP A 232 2.06 -13.62 8.47
CA ASP A 232 1.68 -12.20 8.47
C ASP A 232 2.91 -11.29 8.28
N GLN A 233 4.05 -11.65 8.88
CA GLN A 233 5.31 -10.94 8.69
C GLN A 233 5.85 -11.01 7.26
N ARG A 234 5.54 -12.05 6.49
CA ARG A 234 5.89 -12.12 5.07
C ARG A 234 5.14 -11.07 4.23
N GLY A 235 3.90 -10.76 4.59
CA GLY A 235 3.12 -9.68 3.95
C GLY A 235 3.62 -8.28 4.31
N LYS A 236 4.26 -8.13 5.48
CA LYS A 236 4.81 -6.86 5.99
C LYS A 236 6.16 -7.07 6.68
N PRO A 237 7.22 -7.43 5.93
CA PRO A 237 8.50 -7.85 6.49
C PRO A 237 9.05 -6.81 7.48
N THR A 238 9.49 -7.31 8.64
CA THR A 238 10.09 -6.52 9.72
C THR A 238 11.60 -6.33 9.52
N ILE A 239 12.27 -5.71 10.48
CA ILE A 239 13.72 -5.44 10.42
C ILE A 239 14.56 -6.73 10.34
N GLU A 240 14.07 -7.82 10.92
CA GLU A 240 14.77 -9.12 10.97
C GLU A 240 14.88 -9.79 9.60
N TYR A 241 14.04 -9.43 8.64
CA TYR A 241 14.12 -9.98 7.28
C TYR A 241 15.21 -9.26 6.46
N PRO A 242 15.89 -9.96 5.54
CA PRO A 242 16.76 -9.31 4.55
C PRO A 242 15.92 -8.38 3.65
N ASP A 243 16.58 -7.53 2.86
CA ASP A 243 15.91 -6.75 1.85
C ASP A 243 15.29 -7.65 0.77
N GLY A 244 14.11 -7.30 0.28
CA GLY A 244 13.41 -8.00 -0.78
C GLY A 244 13.08 -9.48 -0.51
N PRO A 245 12.58 -9.88 0.69
CA PRO A 245 12.41 -11.30 1.06
C PRO A 245 11.38 -12.02 0.18
N ASN A 246 10.58 -11.29 -0.59
CA ASN A 246 9.56 -11.85 -1.49
C ASN A 246 9.93 -11.71 -2.99
N VAL A 247 11.11 -11.15 -3.33
CA VAL A 247 11.52 -10.95 -4.73
C VAL A 247 11.55 -12.25 -5.52
N TYR A 248 12.01 -13.36 -4.92
CA TYR A 248 12.04 -14.66 -5.57
C TYR A 248 10.65 -15.17 -5.97
N LEU A 249 9.60 -14.80 -5.23
CA LEU A 249 8.22 -15.16 -5.60
C LEU A 249 7.75 -14.40 -6.84
N ALA A 250 8.08 -13.11 -6.93
CA ALA A 250 7.80 -12.33 -8.14
C ALA A 250 8.57 -12.88 -9.35
N GLU A 251 9.82 -13.26 -9.16
CA GLU A 251 10.65 -13.90 -10.20
C GLU A 251 10.03 -15.22 -10.68
N GLU A 252 9.52 -16.06 -9.78
CA GLU A 252 8.85 -17.32 -10.15
C GLU A 252 7.51 -17.08 -10.88
N ILE A 253 6.73 -16.07 -10.50
CA ILE A 253 5.53 -15.69 -11.26
C ILE A 253 5.92 -15.14 -12.63
N LYS A 254 6.92 -14.27 -12.73
CA LYS A 254 7.38 -13.70 -13.99
C LYS A 254 7.83 -14.75 -15.00
N LYS A 255 8.38 -15.88 -14.55
CA LYS A 255 8.76 -17.00 -15.44
C LYS A 255 7.57 -17.70 -16.12
N CYS A 256 6.36 -17.48 -15.66
CA CYS A 256 5.17 -18.19 -16.15
C CYS A 256 4.07 -17.29 -16.72
N VAL A 257 4.25 -15.98 -16.75
CA VAL A 257 3.33 -15.00 -17.34
C VAL A 257 4.07 -14.08 -18.31
N ASP A 258 3.33 -13.49 -19.26
CA ASP A 258 3.85 -12.57 -20.28
C ASP A 258 3.47 -11.09 -20.02
N VAL A 259 2.86 -10.80 -18.88
CA VAL A 259 2.51 -9.46 -18.43
C VAL A 259 3.53 -8.95 -17.42
N PRO A 260 3.64 -7.60 -17.21
CA PRO A 260 4.49 -7.03 -16.18
C PRO A 260 4.21 -7.57 -14.78
N VAL A 261 5.28 -7.76 -14.00
CA VAL A 261 5.21 -8.25 -12.62
C VAL A 261 5.81 -7.22 -11.67
N VAL A 262 5.04 -6.88 -10.63
CA VAL A 262 5.45 -6.01 -9.53
C VAL A 262 5.88 -6.86 -8.35
N THR A 263 6.99 -6.50 -7.70
CA THR A 263 7.40 -7.10 -6.43
C THR A 263 7.24 -6.11 -5.28
N VAL A 264 6.90 -6.63 -4.09
CA VAL A 264 6.70 -5.84 -2.88
C VAL A 264 7.30 -6.52 -1.65
N GLY A 265 7.82 -5.73 -0.72
CA GLY A 265 8.30 -6.19 0.58
C GLY A 265 9.76 -5.80 0.84
N LYS A 266 9.96 -4.81 1.73
CA LYS A 266 11.28 -4.35 2.19
C LYS A 266 12.25 -3.98 1.04
N LEU A 267 11.78 -3.09 0.14
CA LEU A 267 12.50 -2.59 -1.03
C LEU A 267 12.92 -1.11 -0.86
N GLY A 268 13.14 -0.66 0.38
CA GLY A 268 13.42 0.76 0.69
C GLY A 268 14.84 1.22 0.38
N ASN A 269 15.77 0.31 0.09
CA ASN A 269 17.10 0.65 -0.40
C ASN A 269 17.01 0.91 -1.91
N PRO A 270 17.35 2.13 -2.42
CA PRO A 270 17.20 2.47 -3.83
C PRO A 270 18.06 1.62 -4.77
N GLU A 271 19.31 1.36 -4.38
CA GLU A 271 20.25 0.57 -5.19
C GLU A 271 19.77 -0.89 -5.29
N PHE A 272 19.30 -1.47 -4.19
CA PHE A 272 18.73 -2.80 -4.20
C PHE A 272 17.46 -2.87 -5.06
N ALA A 273 16.57 -1.88 -4.95
CA ALA A 273 15.34 -1.81 -5.75
C ALA A 273 15.63 -1.69 -7.26
N ASP A 274 16.65 -0.91 -7.63
CA ASP A 274 17.09 -0.77 -9.02
C ASP A 274 17.70 -2.07 -9.54
N ASN A 275 18.55 -2.74 -8.75
CA ASN A 275 19.16 -4.03 -9.12
C ASN A 275 18.11 -5.11 -9.38
N VAL A 276 17.03 -5.19 -8.59
CA VAL A 276 15.94 -6.15 -8.80
C VAL A 276 15.33 -6.00 -10.20
N ILE A 277 15.18 -4.77 -10.68
CA ILE A 277 14.67 -4.47 -12.02
C ILE A 277 15.73 -4.74 -13.08
N ALA A 278 16.97 -4.29 -12.87
CA ALA A 278 18.08 -4.45 -13.80
C ALA A 278 18.41 -5.93 -14.07
N GLU A 279 18.33 -6.77 -13.04
CA GLU A 279 18.49 -8.23 -13.13
C GLU A 279 17.30 -8.95 -13.76
N GLY A 280 16.20 -8.22 -14.05
CA GLY A 280 15.00 -8.78 -14.66
C GLY A 280 14.16 -9.66 -13.73
N ARG A 281 14.36 -9.58 -12.41
CA ARG A 281 13.64 -10.37 -11.40
C ARG A 281 12.20 -9.90 -11.19
N ALA A 282 11.94 -8.63 -11.45
CA ALA A 282 10.60 -8.04 -11.56
C ALA A 282 10.63 -6.89 -12.58
N ASP A 283 9.48 -6.43 -13.04
CA ASP A 283 9.38 -5.30 -13.98
C ASP A 283 9.19 -3.96 -13.23
N MET A 284 8.61 -4.01 -12.04
CA MET A 284 8.36 -2.85 -11.19
C MET A 284 8.53 -3.22 -9.71
N VAL A 285 8.81 -2.23 -8.89
CA VAL A 285 8.89 -2.35 -7.43
C VAL A 285 7.79 -1.55 -6.76
N ALA A 286 7.16 -2.11 -5.72
CA ALA A 286 6.13 -1.43 -4.95
C ALA A 286 6.65 -1.07 -3.55
N LEU A 287 6.54 0.20 -3.20
CA LEU A 287 6.95 0.75 -1.91
C LEU A 287 5.73 1.17 -1.08
N ALA A 288 5.69 0.76 0.18
CA ALA A 288 4.68 1.17 1.14
C ALA A 288 5.33 2.01 2.26
N ARG A 289 5.85 1.36 3.30
CA ARG A 289 6.44 2.01 4.48
C ARG A 289 7.61 2.95 4.18
N PRO A 290 8.48 2.71 3.18
CA PRO A 290 9.48 3.72 2.79
C PRO A 290 8.87 5.05 2.40
N LEU A 291 7.73 5.06 1.67
CA LEU A 291 7.00 6.28 1.31
C LEU A 291 6.19 6.88 2.47
N ILE A 292 6.01 6.17 3.58
CA ILE A 292 5.50 6.75 4.83
C ILE A 292 6.62 7.45 5.59
N ALA A 293 7.81 6.82 5.65
CA ALA A 293 8.97 7.39 6.31
C ALA A 293 9.47 8.64 5.57
N ASP A 294 9.51 8.56 4.25
CA ASP A 294 9.94 9.64 3.36
C ASP A 294 9.00 9.79 2.15
N PRO A 295 8.04 10.70 2.18
CA PRO A 295 7.19 10.96 1.01
C PRO A 295 7.96 11.34 -0.27
N MET A 296 9.17 11.92 -0.13
CA MET A 296 10.02 12.36 -1.24
C MET A 296 11.05 11.32 -1.69
N TRP A 297 10.93 10.07 -1.23
CA TRP A 297 11.88 8.99 -1.49
C TRP A 297 12.24 8.85 -2.98
N VAL A 298 11.24 8.83 -3.88
CA VAL A 298 11.45 8.62 -5.32
C VAL A 298 12.26 9.77 -5.93
N ARG A 299 11.96 11.02 -5.56
CA ARG A 299 12.72 12.20 -6.04
C ARG A 299 14.18 12.12 -5.60
N LYS A 300 14.41 11.82 -4.32
CA LYS A 300 15.75 11.69 -3.75
C LYS A 300 16.53 10.55 -4.38
N ALA A 301 15.89 9.40 -4.61
CA ALA A 301 16.50 8.27 -5.30
C ALA A 301 16.88 8.62 -6.74
N LYS A 302 15.97 9.27 -7.50
CA LYS A 302 16.23 9.73 -8.86
C LYS A 302 17.40 10.72 -8.95
N ASP A 303 17.51 11.60 -7.95
CA ASP A 303 18.55 12.63 -7.88
C ASP A 303 19.86 12.10 -7.25
N HIS A 304 19.97 10.77 -7.03
CA HIS A 304 21.10 10.09 -6.36
C HIS A 304 21.46 10.67 -4.99
N ARG A 305 20.47 11.22 -4.27
CA ARG A 305 20.62 11.79 -2.93
C ARG A 305 20.22 10.77 -1.87
N PHE A 306 20.84 9.61 -1.91
CA PHE A 306 20.53 8.48 -1.03
C PHE A 306 20.76 8.80 0.45
N ASP A 307 21.80 9.61 0.75
CA ASP A 307 22.13 10.16 2.07
C ASP A 307 21.04 11.05 2.67
N ARG A 308 20.09 11.51 1.84
CA ARG A 308 18.96 12.36 2.26
C ARG A 308 17.64 11.61 2.36
N ILE A 309 17.62 10.34 2.06
CA ILE A 309 16.44 9.52 2.25
C ILE A 309 16.24 9.25 3.73
N THR A 310 15.07 9.58 4.26
CA THR A 310 14.66 9.19 5.60
C THR A 310 14.33 7.70 5.61
N GLU A 311 15.25 6.90 6.12
CA GLU A 311 15.20 5.45 6.04
C GLU A 311 14.04 4.87 6.86
N CYS A 312 13.27 3.95 6.26
CA CYS A 312 12.29 3.15 6.99
C CYS A 312 13.00 2.02 7.75
N LEU A 313 12.85 2.00 9.08
CA LEU A 313 13.45 0.96 9.93
C LEU A 313 12.63 -0.34 9.98
N TYR A 314 11.52 -0.43 9.24
CA TYR A 314 10.62 -1.60 9.23
C TYR A 314 10.16 -2.07 10.62
N CYS A 315 10.10 -1.15 11.57
CA CYS A 315 9.65 -1.39 12.96
C CYS A 315 8.15 -1.68 13.08
N THR A 316 7.39 -1.46 12.01
CA THR A 316 5.92 -1.62 11.92
C THR A 316 5.09 -0.69 12.82
N GLU A 317 5.69 0.23 13.58
CA GLU A 317 4.99 1.14 14.49
C GLU A 317 3.90 1.97 13.79
N CYS A 318 4.11 2.40 12.55
CA CYS A 318 3.10 3.08 11.73
C CYS A 318 1.83 2.23 11.48
N LEU A 319 1.85 0.94 11.83
CA LEU A 319 0.72 0.04 11.70
C LEU A 319 -0.06 -0.13 13.02
N TYR A 320 0.51 0.28 14.16
CA TYR A 320 -0.12 0.10 15.49
C TYR A 320 -1.18 1.15 15.79
N GLU A 321 -1.06 2.37 15.27
CA GLU A 321 -2.06 3.42 15.47
C GLU A 321 -3.41 3.17 14.77
N ARG A 322 -3.55 2.05 14.08
CA ARG A 322 -4.81 1.63 13.46
C ARG A 322 -5.98 1.50 14.46
N HIS A 323 -5.68 1.45 15.74
CA HIS A 323 -6.69 1.34 16.81
C HIS A 323 -7.19 2.71 17.31
N ASP A 324 -6.48 3.81 16.98
CA ASP A 324 -6.96 5.16 17.23
C ASP A 324 -7.72 5.68 15.98
N PRO A 325 -9.04 5.83 16.04
CA PRO A 325 -9.82 6.32 14.91
C PRO A 325 -9.51 7.79 14.54
N SER A 326 -8.78 8.52 15.39
CA SER A 326 -8.39 9.91 15.12
C SER A 326 -7.01 10.03 14.43
N ALA A 327 -6.19 8.98 14.48
CA ALA A 327 -4.84 8.97 13.94
C ALA A 327 -4.80 8.33 12.54
N TYR A 328 -4.36 9.07 11.53
CA TYR A 328 -4.04 8.49 10.22
C TYR A 328 -2.59 8.01 10.17
N VAL A 329 -2.28 7.10 9.25
CA VAL A 329 -0.98 6.44 9.15
C VAL A 329 0.13 7.43 8.80
N HIS A 330 1.12 7.52 9.69
CA HIS A 330 2.36 8.30 9.53
C HIS A 330 3.54 7.56 10.17
N CYS A 331 4.75 8.01 9.90
CA CYS A 331 5.92 7.41 10.51
C CYS A 331 6.10 7.89 11.97
N MET A 332 5.98 6.96 12.91
CA MET A 332 6.11 7.22 14.35
C MET A 332 7.53 7.59 14.77
N ARG A 333 8.52 7.26 13.96
CA ARG A 333 9.94 7.61 14.22
C ARG A 333 10.25 9.07 13.91
N TYR A 334 9.50 9.67 12.98
CA TYR A 334 9.77 11.01 12.45
C TYR A 334 8.57 11.95 12.68
N THR A 335 7.98 11.85 13.85
CA THR A 335 6.81 12.66 14.25
C THR A 335 7.06 14.17 14.15
N CYS A 336 8.29 14.60 14.42
CA CYS A 336 8.70 16.01 14.29
C CYS A 336 8.63 16.53 12.85
N GLN A 337 9.00 15.72 11.86
CA GLN A 337 8.86 16.07 10.43
C GLN A 337 7.40 16.12 10.03
N ASN A 338 6.62 15.09 10.41
CA ASN A 338 5.19 15.00 10.10
C ASN A 338 4.38 16.15 10.71
N ALA A 339 4.80 16.65 11.88
CA ALA A 339 4.15 17.79 12.54
C ALA A 339 4.54 19.15 11.95
N CYS A 340 5.56 19.21 11.09
CA CYS A 340 6.00 20.46 10.46
C CYS A 340 5.06 20.85 9.31
N PRO A 341 4.34 21.99 9.35
CA PRO A 341 3.45 22.40 8.25
C PRO A 341 4.18 22.61 6.92
N ALA A 342 5.47 22.96 6.96
CA ALA A 342 6.33 23.10 5.78
C ALA A 342 7.02 21.79 5.39
N ASN A 343 6.73 20.69 6.07
CA ASN A 343 7.33 19.37 5.84
C ASN A 343 8.88 19.37 5.81
N VAL A 344 9.50 20.27 6.57
CA VAL A 344 10.98 20.36 6.65
C VAL A 344 11.53 19.03 7.17
N GLU A 345 12.59 18.54 6.55
CA GLU A 345 13.27 17.30 6.91
C GLU A 345 14.02 17.42 8.24
N VAL A 346 13.27 17.54 9.33
CA VAL A 346 13.79 17.81 10.67
C VAL A 346 14.88 16.82 11.09
N PRO A 347 14.74 15.49 10.95
CA PRO A 347 15.78 14.55 11.34
C PRO A 347 17.07 14.75 10.56
N ILE A 348 17.00 15.09 9.29
CA ILE A 348 18.15 15.25 8.41
C ILE A 348 18.98 16.46 8.80
N TYR A 349 18.35 17.64 8.94
CA TYR A 349 19.14 18.81 9.32
C TYR A 349 19.66 18.76 10.77
N LEU A 350 18.95 18.08 11.68
CA LEU A 350 19.45 17.85 13.03
C LEU A 350 20.71 16.95 13.03
N ASP A 351 20.74 15.92 12.18
CA ASP A 351 21.93 15.08 12.05
C ASP A 351 23.11 15.84 11.44
N PHE A 352 22.90 16.65 10.41
CA PHE A 352 23.93 17.53 9.88
C PHE A 352 24.45 18.53 10.95
N ALA A 353 23.53 19.15 11.69
CA ALA A 353 23.92 20.07 12.78
C ALA A 353 24.70 19.34 13.87
N ARG A 354 24.32 18.12 14.27
CA ARG A 354 25.06 17.30 15.24
C ARG A 354 26.47 16.98 14.78
N ARG A 355 26.69 16.83 13.48
CA ARG A 355 27.99 16.58 12.86
C ARG A 355 28.80 17.87 12.60
N GLY A 356 28.28 19.05 12.97
CA GLY A 356 28.91 20.34 12.69
C GLY A 356 28.79 20.83 11.23
N MET A 357 28.01 20.17 10.43
CA MET A 357 27.77 20.47 9.01
C MET A 357 26.62 21.50 8.88
N TYR A 358 26.83 22.70 9.41
CA TYR A 358 25.79 23.72 9.54
C TYR A 358 25.30 24.27 8.20
N ARG A 359 26.15 24.31 7.20
CA ARG A 359 25.77 24.76 5.85
C ARG A 359 24.81 23.81 5.19
N GLU A 360 25.07 22.52 5.29
CA GLU A 360 24.23 21.45 4.79
C GLU A 360 22.90 21.41 5.55
N ALA A 361 22.94 21.56 6.88
CA ALA A 361 21.74 21.67 7.70
C ALA A 361 20.85 22.86 7.26
N TYR A 362 21.44 24.02 7.01
CA TYR A 362 20.72 25.20 6.52
C TYR A 362 20.10 24.95 5.12
N GLN A 363 20.84 24.32 4.20
CA GLN A 363 20.34 24.00 2.87
C GLN A 363 19.14 23.05 2.93
N VAL A 364 19.17 22.05 3.81
CA VAL A 364 18.02 21.15 4.02
C VAL A 364 16.78 21.93 4.42
N ILE A 365 16.90 22.87 5.35
CA ILE A 365 15.77 23.67 5.79
C ILE A 365 15.27 24.59 4.66
N GLN A 366 16.21 25.24 3.95
CA GLN A 366 15.91 26.22 2.91
C GLN A 366 15.16 25.63 1.71
N ASN A 367 15.42 24.37 1.38
CA ASN A 367 14.73 23.68 0.28
C ASN A 367 13.21 23.63 0.44
N GLU A 368 12.73 23.46 1.68
CA GLU A 368 11.30 23.33 2.00
C GLU A 368 10.72 24.61 2.61
N ASN A 369 11.58 25.49 3.12
CA ASN A 369 11.18 26.71 3.82
C ASN A 369 12.12 27.86 3.48
N PRO A 370 11.79 28.71 2.51
CA PRO A 370 12.64 29.83 2.10
C PRO A 370 12.82 30.91 3.19
N LEU A 371 11.91 30.93 4.20
CA LEU A 371 11.93 31.90 5.30
C LEU A 371 12.57 31.32 6.57
N VAL A 372 13.73 30.68 6.45
CA VAL A 372 14.40 29.95 7.54
C VAL A 372 14.55 30.79 8.80
N LEU A 373 15.13 31.98 8.67
CA LEU A 373 15.43 32.88 9.80
C LEU A 373 14.14 33.41 10.47
N THR A 374 13.14 33.73 9.69
CA THR A 374 11.83 34.18 10.20
C THR A 374 11.15 33.05 10.95
N CYS A 375 11.03 31.88 10.34
CA CYS A 375 10.41 30.73 10.97
C CYS A 375 11.19 30.23 12.19
N GLY A 376 12.51 30.37 12.23
CA GLY A 376 13.31 30.09 13.43
C GLY A 376 12.92 30.95 14.65
N ARG A 377 12.25 32.09 14.42
CA ARG A 377 11.79 33.01 15.50
C ARG A 377 10.31 32.94 15.82
N VAL A 378 9.44 32.85 14.79
CA VAL A 378 7.98 32.99 14.97
C VAL A 378 7.20 31.68 14.90
N CYS A 379 7.83 30.58 14.49
CA CYS A 379 7.17 29.28 14.40
C CYS A 379 6.70 28.81 15.80
N ASN A 380 5.46 28.29 15.86
CA ASN A 380 4.88 27.69 17.06
C ASN A 380 5.43 26.29 17.40
N HIS A 381 6.45 25.82 16.70
CA HIS A 381 7.27 24.62 16.95
C HIS A 381 6.48 23.33 17.22
N LEU A 382 5.41 23.07 16.48
CA LEU A 382 4.61 21.83 16.59
C LEU A 382 5.47 20.57 16.55
N CYS A 383 6.62 20.60 15.84
CA CYS A 383 7.59 19.52 15.79
C CYS A 383 8.18 19.15 17.16
N GLU A 384 8.39 20.13 18.05
CA GLU A 384 8.86 19.90 19.42
C GLU A 384 7.79 19.23 20.26
N ASN A 385 6.52 19.65 20.12
CA ASN A 385 5.39 19.05 20.83
C ASN A 385 5.19 17.57 20.47
N MET A 386 5.52 17.21 19.23
CA MET A 386 5.43 15.84 18.71
C MET A 386 6.77 15.08 18.74
N CYS A 387 7.76 15.61 19.41
CA CYS A 387 9.07 14.97 19.49
C CYS A 387 9.01 13.67 20.33
N ASN A 388 9.47 12.55 19.76
CA ASN A 388 9.50 11.27 20.47
C ASN A 388 10.32 11.29 21.76
N ARG A 389 11.29 12.21 21.87
CA ARG A 389 12.12 12.36 23.05
C ARG A 389 11.32 12.82 24.29
N VAL A 390 10.20 13.50 24.11
CA VAL A 390 9.26 13.89 25.20
C VAL A 390 8.84 12.68 26.07
N LYS A 391 8.87 11.46 25.49
CA LYS A 391 8.55 10.22 26.22
C LYS A 391 9.67 9.79 27.18
N ILE A 392 10.86 10.40 27.11
CA ILE A 392 12.06 10.07 27.91
C ILE A 392 12.42 11.22 28.82
N ASP A 393 12.52 12.44 28.28
CA ASP A 393 12.92 13.66 28.99
C ASP A 393 12.30 14.90 28.31
N GLU A 394 13.10 15.83 27.78
CA GLU A 394 12.65 17.03 27.10
C GLU A 394 12.74 16.88 25.57
N PRO A 395 11.90 17.58 24.81
CA PRO A 395 11.99 17.58 23.35
C PRO A 395 13.33 18.15 22.90
N VAL A 396 13.79 17.68 21.71
CA VAL A 396 14.94 18.34 21.05
C VAL A 396 14.56 19.78 20.73
N ALA A 397 15.43 20.73 21.05
CA ALA A 397 15.23 22.17 20.78
C ALA A 397 15.32 22.47 19.26
N ILE A 398 14.37 21.91 18.48
CA ILE A 398 14.35 21.89 17.01
C ILE A 398 14.34 23.31 16.45
N ARG A 399 13.45 24.17 17.00
CA ARG A 399 13.39 25.58 16.61
C ARG A 399 14.65 26.35 17.03
N GLY A 400 15.21 26.01 18.18
CA GLY A 400 16.49 26.58 18.66
C GLY A 400 17.64 26.31 17.68
N ILE A 401 17.80 25.06 17.26
CA ILE A 401 18.81 24.66 16.27
C ILE A 401 18.54 25.31 14.90
N LYS A 402 17.26 25.39 14.49
CA LYS A 402 16.91 26.08 13.25
C LYS A 402 17.22 27.59 13.29
N ARG A 403 17.18 28.21 14.46
CA ARG A 403 17.49 29.62 14.67
C ARG A 403 18.98 29.88 14.69
N PHE A 404 19.78 28.94 15.23
CA PHE A 404 21.21 28.98 15.29
C PHE A 404 21.86 29.04 13.90
#